data_ccbfb62f58fb76ec9f013c7448f4bfa0
#
_entry.id   ccbfb62f58fb76ec9f013c7448f4bfa0
#
_cell.length_a   1.000
_cell.length_b   1.000
_cell.length_c   1.000
_cell.angle_alpha   90.00
_cell.angle_beta   90.00
_cell.angle_gamma   90.00
#
_symmetry.space_group_name_H-M   'P 1'
#
loop_
_entity.id
_entity.type
_entity.pdbx_description
1 polymer ?
#
loop_
_entity_poly.entity_id
_entity_poly.type
_entity_poly.pdbx_seq_one_letter_code
_entity_poly.pdbx_strand_id
1 'polypeptide(L)'
;MTKISVKNLSGEKVKDLTLNDSIFKIEANDDALKKMIRLQLDATRQGTRKTKNRSEVSGGGRKPWKQKGTGRARQGSIRATQWVGGGVPFGVGNRDFSFKINKKERVLALKSALSLKVLEKALVVVDNFNMESTKTKDALKMLDALKLEDKVLFVTSDDAANLYLATRNLPNCLVIYAEEVNVYDLVNADVVVMDEVAVNKLEEVLK
;
A
#
# COMPACT_ATOMS: atom_id res chain seq x y z
N MET A 1 -17.89 24.27 -5.57
CA MET A 1 -18.00 22.94 -6.22
C MET A 1 -16.88 22.79 -7.23
N THR A 2 -16.04 21.81 -7.03
CA THR A 2 -14.91 21.53 -7.92
C THR A 2 -15.43 20.83 -9.16
N LYS A 3 -15.14 21.36 -10.37
CA LYS A 3 -15.53 20.75 -11.65
C LYS A 3 -14.33 20.10 -12.29
N ILE A 4 -14.52 18.89 -12.78
CA ILE A 4 -13.50 18.13 -13.54
C ILE A 4 -14.09 17.74 -14.90
N SER A 5 -13.26 17.80 -15.94
CA SER A 5 -13.67 17.36 -17.27
C SER A 5 -13.55 15.83 -17.38
N VAL A 6 -14.64 15.17 -17.74
CA VAL A 6 -14.66 13.75 -18.10
C VAL A 6 -14.19 13.61 -19.54
N LYS A 7 -13.23 12.69 -19.77
CA LYS A 7 -12.63 12.42 -21.07
C LYS A 7 -13.05 11.04 -21.58
N ASN A 8 -12.98 10.83 -22.88
CA ASN A 8 -12.98 9.48 -23.46
C ASN A 8 -11.57 8.88 -23.48
N LEU A 9 -11.43 7.62 -23.86
CA LEU A 9 -10.11 6.95 -23.98
C LEU A 9 -9.21 7.56 -25.06
N SER A 10 -9.74 8.38 -25.95
CA SER A 10 -8.98 9.14 -26.96
C SER A 10 -8.51 10.51 -26.45
N GLY A 11 -8.80 10.87 -25.20
CA GLY A 11 -8.37 12.12 -24.58
C GLY A 11 -9.28 13.33 -24.85
N GLU A 12 -10.42 13.15 -25.56
CA GLU A 12 -11.37 14.21 -25.85
C GLU A 12 -12.32 14.42 -24.67
N LYS A 13 -12.70 15.67 -24.42
CA LYS A 13 -13.65 16.03 -23.37
C LYS A 13 -15.07 15.66 -23.80
N VAL A 14 -15.77 14.90 -22.96
CA VAL A 14 -17.19 14.49 -23.17
C VAL A 14 -18.13 15.41 -22.41
N LYS A 15 -17.91 15.59 -21.10
CA LYS A 15 -18.76 16.38 -20.19
C LYS A 15 -17.98 16.92 -19.01
N ASP A 16 -18.62 17.73 -18.18
CA ASP A 16 -18.09 18.18 -16.90
C ASP A 16 -18.79 17.44 -15.76
N LEU A 17 -18.03 16.89 -14.83
CA LEU A 17 -18.49 16.25 -13.60
C LEU A 17 -18.25 17.21 -12.43
N THR A 18 -19.22 17.31 -11.52
CA THR A 18 -19.11 18.11 -10.30
C THR A 18 -18.78 17.19 -9.14
N LEU A 19 -17.61 17.41 -8.53
CA LEU A 19 -17.15 16.64 -7.37
C LEU A 19 -17.70 17.21 -6.07
N ASN A 20 -17.88 16.33 -5.07
CA ASN A 20 -18.30 16.71 -3.73
C ASN A 20 -17.14 17.36 -2.95
N ASP A 21 -17.28 18.64 -2.62
CA ASP A 21 -16.24 19.41 -1.92
C ASP A 21 -15.90 18.83 -0.53
N SER A 22 -16.82 18.11 0.13
CA SER A 22 -16.57 17.48 1.44
C SER A 22 -15.62 16.26 1.38
N ILE A 23 -15.31 15.79 0.17
CA ILE A 23 -14.44 14.63 -0.07
C ILE A 23 -13.19 15.06 -0.84
N PHE A 24 -13.35 15.86 -1.90
CA PHE A 24 -12.29 16.19 -2.84
C PHE A 24 -11.67 17.58 -2.65
N LYS A 25 -12.13 18.34 -1.64
CA LYS A 25 -11.62 19.70 -1.37
C LYS A 25 -11.45 19.96 0.12
N ILE A 26 -11.05 18.97 0.88
CA ILE A 26 -10.70 19.15 2.29
C ILE A 26 -9.24 19.57 2.42
N GLU A 27 -8.91 20.22 3.52
CA GLU A 27 -7.53 20.47 3.92
C GLU A 27 -6.85 19.13 4.23
N ALA A 28 -5.72 18.86 3.56
CA ALA A 28 -5.03 17.59 3.71
C ALA A 28 -4.40 17.46 5.10
N ASN A 29 -4.65 16.32 5.75
CA ASN A 29 -4.06 15.99 7.04
C ASN A 29 -2.86 15.07 6.86
N ASP A 30 -1.66 15.65 6.88
CA ASP A 30 -0.40 14.94 6.68
C ASP A 30 -0.14 13.84 7.71
N ASP A 31 -0.54 14.04 8.97
CA ASP A 31 -0.32 13.04 10.02
C ASP A 31 -1.19 11.81 9.81
N ALA A 32 -2.45 12.00 9.38
CA ALA A 32 -3.34 10.90 9.04
C ALA A 32 -2.82 10.13 7.82
N LEU A 33 -2.32 10.82 6.79
CA LEU A 33 -1.69 10.23 5.60
C LEU A 33 -0.47 9.40 5.97
N LYS A 34 0.49 9.96 6.71
CA LYS A 34 1.72 9.27 7.15
C LYS A 34 1.43 8.04 7.98
N LYS A 35 0.48 8.14 8.92
CA LYS A 35 0.04 6.99 9.75
C LYS A 35 -0.56 5.88 8.88
N MET A 36 -1.42 6.23 7.92
CA MET A 36 -2.08 5.24 7.07
C MET A 36 -1.11 4.56 6.11
N ILE A 37 -0.19 5.31 5.48
CA ILE A 37 0.88 4.76 4.63
C ILE A 37 1.75 3.80 5.45
N ARG A 38 2.17 4.22 6.65
CA ARG A 38 2.97 3.36 7.53
C ARG A 38 2.24 2.08 7.91
N LEU A 39 0.94 2.16 8.25
CA LEU A 39 0.13 0.98 8.55
C LEU A 39 0.11 0.00 7.38
N GLN A 40 -0.10 0.48 6.17
CA GLN A 40 -0.16 -0.36 4.97
C GLN A 40 1.19 -1.00 4.65
N LEU A 41 2.29 -0.24 4.75
CA LEU A 41 3.65 -0.78 4.56
C LEU A 41 4.03 -1.78 5.66
N ASP A 42 3.72 -1.50 6.91
CA ASP A 42 4.02 -2.40 8.02
C ASP A 42 3.16 -3.68 7.97
N ALA A 43 1.91 -3.61 7.47
CA ALA A 43 1.06 -4.78 7.28
C ALA A 43 1.58 -5.77 6.23
N THR A 44 2.36 -5.31 5.25
CA THR A 44 3.00 -6.19 4.26
C THR A 44 4.22 -6.95 4.80
N ARG A 45 4.75 -6.53 5.97
CA ARG A 45 5.95 -7.13 6.57
C ARG A 45 5.61 -8.45 7.24
N GLN A 46 6.22 -9.53 6.82
CA GLN A 46 5.98 -10.88 7.35
C GLN A 46 6.51 -11.09 8.78
N GLY A 47 7.57 -10.41 9.19
CA GLY A 47 8.09 -10.41 10.56
C GLY A 47 8.62 -11.74 11.09
N THR A 48 8.99 -12.68 10.23
CA THR A 48 9.39 -14.07 10.59
C THR A 48 10.81 -14.20 11.09
N ARG A 49 11.58 -13.11 11.16
CA ARG A 49 12.97 -13.17 11.63
C ARG A 49 13.03 -13.48 13.11
N LYS A 50 13.79 -14.55 13.46
CA LYS A 50 13.95 -15.01 14.84
C LYS A 50 15.38 -15.43 15.12
N THR A 51 15.89 -15.12 16.31
CA THR A 51 17.14 -15.65 16.85
C THR A 51 16.84 -16.69 17.91
N LYS A 52 17.70 -17.70 18.04
CA LYS A 52 17.54 -18.75 19.07
C LYS A 52 18.04 -18.25 20.41
N ASN A 53 17.22 -18.38 21.44
CA ASN A 53 17.60 -18.15 22.83
C ASN A 53 18.34 -19.40 23.38
N ARG A 54 18.89 -19.30 24.59
CA ARG A 54 19.66 -20.38 25.20
C ARG A 54 18.89 -21.70 25.36
N SER A 55 17.58 -21.67 25.43
CA SER A 55 16.75 -22.86 25.55
C SER A 55 16.49 -23.53 24.19
N GLU A 56 16.54 -22.75 23.11
CA GLU A 56 16.28 -23.22 21.74
C GLU A 56 17.53 -23.69 21.00
N VAL A 57 18.72 -23.29 21.48
CA VAL A 57 19.99 -23.77 20.91
C VAL A 57 20.23 -25.21 21.31
N SER A 58 20.45 -26.07 20.32
CA SER A 58 20.72 -27.50 20.55
C SER A 58 21.98 -27.72 21.40
N GLY A 59 21.92 -28.64 22.32
CA GLY A 59 23.03 -29.05 23.21
C GLY A 59 23.02 -28.35 24.56
N GLY A 60 24.06 -28.59 25.39
CA GLY A 60 24.28 -27.93 26.69
C GLY A 60 23.48 -28.49 27.86
N GLY A 61 22.84 -29.68 27.71
CA GLY A 61 22.10 -30.33 28.81
C GLY A 61 22.97 -30.79 29.96
N ARG A 62 24.30 -30.93 29.79
CA ARG A 62 25.23 -31.31 30.84
C ARG A 62 25.97 -30.08 31.36
N LYS A 63 26.12 -29.99 32.71
CA LYS A 63 26.97 -28.97 33.34
C LYS A 63 28.42 -29.19 32.94
N PRO A 64 29.17 -28.16 32.47
CA PRO A 64 30.55 -28.30 31.95
C PRO A 64 31.54 -28.86 33.00
N TRP A 65 31.44 -28.44 34.26
CA TRP A 65 32.26 -28.88 35.38
C TRP A 65 31.55 -28.73 36.71
N LYS A 66 32.14 -29.30 37.78
CA LYS A 66 31.61 -29.24 39.14
C LYS A 66 31.52 -27.80 39.64
N GLN A 67 30.62 -27.56 40.61
CA GLN A 67 30.34 -26.22 41.15
C GLN A 67 31.56 -25.60 41.88
N LYS A 68 32.36 -26.42 42.51
CA LYS A 68 33.58 -26.04 43.29
C LYS A 68 34.72 -27.01 43.00
N GLY A 69 35.96 -26.63 43.30
CA GLY A 69 37.14 -27.50 43.23
C GLY A 69 37.80 -27.58 41.82
N THR A 70 37.45 -26.71 40.87
CA THR A 70 38.00 -26.71 39.50
C THR A 70 38.89 -25.50 39.19
N GLY A 71 38.98 -24.50 40.08
CA GLY A 71 39.71 -23.25 39.82
C GLY A 71 39.12 -22.39 38.70
N ARG A 72 38.01 -22.81 38.08
CA ARG A 72 37.35 -22.10 36.97
C ARG A 72 36.11 -21.37 37.43
N ALA A 73 35.68 -20.37 36.65
CA ALA A 73 34.40 -19.68 36.86
C ALA A 73 33.24 -20.67 36.82
N ARG A 74 32.22 -20.45 37.65
CA ARG A 74 31.03 -21.30 37.69
C ARG A 74 30.25 -21.22 36.43
N GLN A 75 29.90 -22.34 35.82
CA GLN A 75 29.12 -22.41 34.56
C GLN A 75 28.01 -23.47 34.68
N GLY A 76 26.82 -23.13 34.17
CA GLY A 76 25.67 -24.04 34.14
C GLY A 76 25.47 -24.76 32.84
N SER A 77 25.80 -24.11 31.72
CA SER A 77 25.62 -24.63 30.36
C SER A 77 26.63 -24.01 29.41
N ILE A 78 27.08 -24.77 28.41
CA ILE A 78 27.90 -24.28 27.29
C ILE A 78 27.09 -23.49 26.28
N ARG A 79 25.74 -23.49 26.39
CA ARG A 79 24.82 -22.71 25.54
C ARG A 79 24.35 -21.42 26.21
N ALA A 80 24.94 -21.07 27.35
CA ALA A 80 24.71 -19.77 27.99
C ALA A 80 25.18 -18.63 27.05
N THR A 81 24.59 -17.46 27.25
CA THR A 81 24.78 -16.31 26.34
C THR A 81 26.22 -15.76 26.27
N GLN A 82 27.01 -16.00 27.27
CA GLN A 82 28.46 -15.62 27.30
C GLN A 82 29.37 -16.57 26.51
N TRP A 83 28.86 -17.72 26.06
CA TRP A 83 29.64 -18.71 25.33
C TRP A 83 29.52 -18.52 23.83
N VAL A 84 30.62 -18.74 23.09
CA VAL A 84 30.59 -18.82 21.65
C VAL A 84 29.71 -20.00 21.22
N GLY A 85 28.76 -19.77 20.33
CA GLY A 85 27.74 -20.75 19.96
C GLY A 85 26.63 -20.94 21.00
N GLY A 86 26.55 -20.08 22.01
CA GLY A 86 25.43 -19.99 22.94
C GLY A 86 24.24 -19.25 22.37
N GLY A 87 23.13 -19.14 23.12
CA GLY A 87 21.96 -18.43 22.72
C GLY A 87 22.12 -16.91 22.75
N VAL A 88 21.34 -16.22 21.95
CA VAL A 88 21.34 -14.73 21.89
C VAL A 88 20.37 -14.20 22.96
N PRO A 89 20.83 -13.35 23.91
CA PRO A 89 19.98 -12.68 24.86
C PRO A 89 19.26 -11.53 24.15
N PHE A 90 18.00 -11.29 24.47
CA PHE A 90 17.17 -10.21 23.89
C PHE A 90 17.19 -10.15 22.34
N GLY A 91 17.36 -11.31 21.71
CA GLY A 91 17.38 -11.41 20.26
C GLY A 91 16.02 -11.12 19.64
N VAL A 92 16.02 -10.87 18.33
CA VAL A 92 14.80 -10.60 17.59
C VAL A 92 13.91 -11.84 17.60
N GLY A 93 12.65 -11.67 17.99
CA GLY A 93 11.59 -12.69 17.89
C GLY A 93 10.66 -12.42 16.73
N ASN A 94 9.85 -13.42 16.38
CA ASN A 94 8.75 -13.21 15.45
C ASN A 94 7.80 -12.18 16.04
N ARG A 95 7.42 -11.19 15.23
CA ARG A 95 6.46 -10.17 15.67
C ARG A 95 5.61 -9.70 14.51
N ASP A 96 4.38 -9.34 14.81
CA ASP A 96 3.51 -8.60 13.93
C ASP A 96 3.88 -7.11 13.98
N PHE A 97 3.98 -6.47 12.80
CA PHE A 97 4.26 -5.05 12.67
C PHE A 97 2.98 -4.22 12.48
N SER A 98 1.84 -4.87 12.25
CA SER A 98 0.58 -4.17 12.08
C SER A 98 0.16 -3.43 13.36
N PHE A 99 -0.49 -2.29 13.19
CA PHE A 99 -1.08 -1.53 14.26
C PHE A 99 -2.48 -1.03 13.87
N LYS A 100 -3.29 -0.72 14.83
CA LYS A 100 -4.68 -0.31 14.60
C LYS A 100 -4.80 1.21 14.52
N ILE A 101 -5.52 1.70 13.50
CA ILE A 101 -5.92 3.09 13.34
C ILE A 101 -7.44 3.20 13.44
N ASN A 102 -7.94 4.29 14.02
CA ASN A 102 -9.37 4.56 14.16
C ASN A 102 -10.05 4.71 12.79
N LYS A 103 -11.31 4.27 12.68
CA LYS A 103 -12.08 4.36 11.43
C LYS A 103 -12.15 5.79 10.87
N LYS A 104 -12.41 6.77 11.72
CA LYS A 104 -12.48 8.19 11.33
C LYS A 104 -11.16 8.71 10.77
N GLU A 105 -10.01 8.30 11.35
CA GLU A 105 -8.68 8.68 10.85
C GLU A 105 -8.40 8.06 9.48
N ARG A 106 -8.85 6.80 9.23
CA ARG A 106 -8.71 6.16 7.92
C ARG A 106 -9.49 6.89 6.84
N VAL A 107 -10.75 7.24 7.13
CA VAL A 107 -11.61 8.00 6.21
C VAL A 107 -10.99 9.37 5.94
N LEU A 108 -10.49 10.06 6.98
CA LEU A 108 -9.82 11.36 6.83
C LEU A 108 -8.57 11.25 5.95
N ALA A 109 -7.75 10.22 6.14
CA ALA A 109 -6.55 9.98 5.32
C ALA A 109 -6.92 9.76 3.84
N LEU A 110 -7.96 8.96 3.55
CA LEU A 110 -8.40 8.71 2.19
C LEU A 110 -8.94 9.97 1.51
N LYS A 111 -9.80 10.74 2.21
CA LYS A 111 -10.27 12.04 1.72
C LYS A 111 -9.12 13.02 1.49
N SER A 112 -8.12 13.05 2.38
CA SER A 112 -6.93 13.90 2.24
C SER A 112 -6.12 13.51 0.99
N ALA A 113 -5.91 12.21 0.73
CA ALA A 113 -5.20 11.73 -0.46
C ALA A 113 -5.92 12.13 -1.76
N LEU A 114 -7.24 11.94 -1.81
CA LEU A 114 -8.06 12.35 -2.96
C LEU A 114 -8.03 13.86 -3.20
N SER A 115 -8.13 14.65 -2.13
CA SER A 115 -8.08 16.11 -2.21
C SER A 115 -6.72 16.62 -2.72
N LEU A 116 -5.61 15.99 -2.31
CA LEU A 116 -4.27 16.30 -2.83
C LEU A 116 -4.19 16.01 -4.33
N LYS A 117 -4.69 14.85 -4.80
CA LYS A 117 -4.68 14.52 -6.24
C LYS A 117 -5.49 15.51 -7.08
N VAL A 118 -6.59 16.03 -6.55
CA VAL A 118 -7.36 17.10 -7.22
C VAL A 118 -6.60 18.42 -7.22
N LEU A 119 -5.96 18.80 -6.11
CA LEU A 119 -5.17 20.02 -5.98
C LEU A 119 -3.96 20.04 -6.95
N GLU A 120 -3.28 18.90 -7.08
CA GLU A 120 -2.15 18.67 -7.98
C GLU A 120 -2.57 18.55 -9.45
N LYS A 121 -3.88 18.53 -9.75
CA LYS A 121 -4.43 18.23 -11.08
C LYS A 121 -4.01 16.86 -11.63
N ALA A 122 -3.72 15.95 -10.74
CA ALA A 122 -3.31 14.58 -11.01
C ALA A 122 -4.49 13.58 -11.04
N LEU A 123 -5.72 14.06 -10.89
CA LEU A 123 -6.93 13.27 -11.07
C LEU A 123 -7.49 13.48 -12.47
N VAL A 124 -7.63 12.39 -13.22
CA VAL A 124 -8.28 12.35 -14.53
C VAL A 124 -9.52 11.48 -14.42
N VAL A 125 -10.66 11.97 -14.92
CA VAL A 125 -11.90 11.19 -14.95
C VAL A 125 -12.20 10.80 -16.39
N VAL A 126 -12.49 9.52 -16.61
CA VAL A 126 -12.90 8.98 -17.90
C VAL A 126 -14.34 8.49 -17.83
N ASP A 127 -14.99 8.43 -18.98
CA ASP A 127 -16.37 7.97 -19.09
C ASP A 127 -16.49 6.47 -18.75
N ASN A 128 -15.65 5.65 -19.40
CA ASN A 128 -15.57 4.21 -19.15
C ASN A 128 -14.20 3.65 -19.56
N PHE A 129 -13.89 2.43 -19.10
CA PHE A 129 -12.66 1.70 -19.45
C PHE A 129 -12.92 0.55 -20.45
N ASN A 130 -13.92 0.66 -21.32
CA ASN A 130 -14.26 -0.38 -22.28
C ASN A 130 -13.20 -0.48 -23.38
N MET A 131 -12.21 -1.36 -23.16
CA MET A 131 -11.23 -1.73 -24.18
C MET A 131 -11.72 -2.97 -24.95
N GLU A 132 -11.69 -2.91 -26.28
CA GLU A 132 -12.06 -4.05 -27.14
C GLU A 132 -10.99 -5.14 -27.16
N SER A 133 -9.71 -4.76 -26.97
CA SER A 133 -8.57 -5.68 -27.07
C SER A 133 -7.79 -5.77 -25.74
N THR A 134 -7.14 -6.93 -25.53
CA THR A 134 -6.24 -7.19 -24.39
C THR A 134 -4.77 -6.87 -24.70
N LYS A 135 -4.49 -6.22 -25.85
CA LYS A 135 -3.12 -5.97 -26.31
C LYS A 135 -2.50 -4.78 -25.59
N THR A 136 -1.27 -4.93 -25.11
CA THR A 136 -0.48 -3.85 -24.49
C THR A 136 -0.26 -2.66 -25.41
N LYS A 137 -0.20 -2.87 -26.74
CA LYS A 137 -0.05 -1.80 -27.73
C LYS A 137 -1.23 -0.81 -27.70
N ASP A 138 -2.44 -1.30 -27.45
CA ASP A 138 -3.62 -0.45 -27.40
C ASP A 138 -3.71 0.30 -26.07
N ALA A 139 -3.25 -0.33 -24.97
CA ALA A 139 -3.07 0.36 -23.69
C ALA A 139 -2.04 1.50 -23.79
N LEU A 140 -0.93 1.30 -24.49
CA LEU A 140 0.07 2.36 -24.72
C LEU A 140 -0.52 3.53 -25.51
N LYS A 141 -1.30 3.26 -26.58
CA LYS A 141 -1.98 4.33 -27.32
C LYS A 141 -2.95 5.13 -26.44
N MET A 142 -3.68 4.46 -25.53
CA MET A 142 -4.56 5.12 -24.57
C MET A 142 -3.77 6.01 -23.61
N LEU A 143 -2.64 5.54 -23.09
CA LEU A 143 -1.75 6.33 -22.22
C LEU A 143 -1.22 7.57 -22.95
N ASP A 144 -0.76 7.41 -24.19
CA ASP A 144 -0.29 8.51 -25.03
C ASP A 144 -1.41 9.53 -25.31
N ALA A 145 -2.63 9.07 -25.64
CA ALA A 145 -3.79 9.93 -25.90
C ALA A 145 -4.21 10.74 -24.65
N LEU A 146 -4.11 10.14 -23.48
CA LEU A 146 -4.38 10.79 -22.18
C LEU A 146 -3.17 11.58 -21.66
N LYS A 147 -1.99 11.51 -22.32
CA LYS A 147 -0.72 12.14 -21.94
C LYS A 147 -0.25 11.70 -20.55
N LEU A 148 -0.21 10.40 -20.32
CA LEU A 148 0.18 9.77 -19.07
C LEU A 148 1.53 9.06 -19.24
N GLU A 149 2.61 9.66 -18.76
CA GLU A 149 3.99 9.16 -18.90
C GLU A 149 4.52 8.52 -17.61
N ASP A 150 3.96 8.90 -16.45
CA ASP A 150 4.41 8.52 -15.12
C ASP A 150 3.65 7.30 -14.57
N LYS A 151 3.69 7.10 -13.24
CA LYS A 151 2.94 6.04 -12.56
C LYS A 151 1.46 6.34 -12.57
N VAL A 152 0.69 5.47 -13.19
CA VAL A 152 -0.76 5.62 -13.36
C VAL A 152 -1.50 4.57 -12.54
N LEU A 153 -2.45 5.04 -11.73
CA LEU A 153 -3.41 4.21 -11.04
C LEU A 153 -4.77 4.30 -11.73
N PHE A 154 -5.23 3.18 -12.27
CA PHE A 154 -6.57 3.07 -12.82
C PHE A 154 -7.52 2.55 -11.75
N VAL A 155 -8.62 3.27 -11.51
CA VAL A 155 -9.67 2.89 -10.56
C VAL A 155 -10.96 2.68 -11.34
N THR A 156 -11.44 1.45 -11.35
CA THR A 156 -12.65 1.05 -12.07
C THR A 156 -13.74 0.57 -11.12
N SER A 157 -14.98 0.74 -11.52
CA SER A 157 -16.13 0.22 -10.80
C SER A 157 -16.65 -1.10 -11.35
N ASP A 158 -16.36 -1.37 -12.64
CA ASP A 158 -16.83 -2.54 -13.35
C ASP A 158 -15.68 -3.50 -13.65
N ASP A 159 -16.00 -4.71 -14.12
CA ASP A 159 -15.01 -5.70 -14.51
C ASP A 159 -14.26 -5.27 -15.77
N ALA A 160 -13.19 -4.50 -15.59
CA ALA A 160 -12.31 -4.04 -16.67
C ALA A 160 -11.22 -5.08 -16.99
N ALA A 161 -11.60 -6.35 -17.20
CA ALA A 161 -10.68 -7.45 -17.44
C ALA A 161 -9.72 -7.18 -18.61
N ASN A 162 -10.22 -6.59 -19.70
CA ASN A 162 -9.39 -6.24 -20.86
C ASN A 162 -8.33 -5.19 -20.51
N LEU A 163 -8.71 -4.14 -19.75
CA LEU A 163 -7.79 -3.13 -19.27
C LEU A 163 -6.69 -3.76 -18.39
N TYR A 164 -7.09 -4.59 -17.42
CA TYR A 164 -6.14 -5.29 -16.55
C TYR A 164 -5.16 -6.15 -17.34
N LEU A 165 -5.63 -6.97 -18.28
CA LEU A 165 -4.78 -7.82 -19.11
C LEU A 165 -3.84 -7.01 -20.02
N ALA A 166 -4.31 -5.87 -20.55
CA ALA A 166 -3.53 -5.00 -21.41
C ALA A 166 -2.45 -4.21 -20.65
N THR A 167 -2.70 -3.86 -19.37
CA THR A 167 -1.80 -2.99 -18.58
C THR A 167 -0.91 -3.75 -17.60
N ARG A 168 -1.25 -4.99 -17.18
CA ARG A 168 -0.53 -5.73 -16.12
C ARG A 168 0.97 -5.94 -16.38
N ASN A 169 1.40 -5.95 -17.65
CA ASN A 169 2.82 -6.05 -18.01
C ASN A 169 3.57 -4.72 -17.94
N LEU A 170 2.85 -3.59 -17.81
CA LEU A 170 3.44 -2.26 -17.73
C LEU A 170 3.77 -1.95 -16.26
N PRO A 171 5.06 -1.72 -15.90
CA PRO A 171 5.45 -1.53 -14.51
C PRO A 171 4.90 -0.24 -13.90
N ASN A 172 4.53 0.71 -14.73
CA ASN A 172 4.01 2.01 -14.31
C ASN A 172 2.49 2.04 -14.16
N CYS A 173 1.78 0.95 -14.48
CA CYS A 173 0.33 0.91 -14.46
C CYS A 173 -0.16 -0.06 -13.38
N LEU A 174 -1.11 0.37 -12.58
CA LEU A 174 -1.83 -0.47 -11.63
C LEU A 174 -3.34 -0.27 -11.83
N VAL A 175 -4.09 -1.36 -11.87
CA VAL A 175 -5.56 -1.35 -11.97
C VAL A 175 -6.14 -1.91 -10.69
N ILE A 176 -7.04 -1.18 -10.06
CA ILE A 176 -7.75 -1.58 -8.85
C ILE A 176 -9.25 -1.26 -8.98
N TYR A 177 -10.06 -1.95 -8.18
CA TYR A 177 -11.48 -1.63 -8.06
C TYR A 177 -11.70 -0.45 -7.11
N ALA A 178 -12.82 0.26 -7.30
CA ALA A 178 -13.20 1.39 -6.44
C ALA A 178 -13.29 1.00 -4.95
N GLU A 179 -13.66 -0.25 -4.66
CA GLU A 179 -13.75 -0.79 -3.31
C GLU A 179 -12.39 -1.07 -2.66
N GLU A 180 -11.34 -1.28 -3.48
CA GLU A 180 -9.98 -1.60 -3.06
C GLU A 180 -9.08 -0.36 -2.91
N VAL A 181 -9.61 0.82 -3.24
CA VAL A 181 -8.85 2.07 -3.19
C VAL A 181 -8.26 2.28 -1.81
N ASN A 182 -6.94 2.44 -1.77
CA ASN A 182 -6.20 2.66 -0.55
C ASN A 182 -5.29 3.89 -0.63
N VAL A 183 -4.89 4.40 0.52
CA VAL A 183 -4.11 5.65 0.63
C VAL A 183 -2.71 5.49 0.03
N TYR A 184 -2.08 4.33 0.20
CA TYR A 184 -0.73 4.08 -0.31
C TYR A 184 -0.67 4.15 -1.83
N ASP A 185 -1.59 3.45 -2.52
CA ASP A 185 -1.62 3.43 -3.99
C ASP A 185 -1.97 4.81 -4.56
N LEU A 186 -2.91 5.53 -3.93
CA LEU A 186 -3.23 6.90 -4.32
C LEU A 186 -2.02 7.84 -4.22
N VAL A 187 -1.25 7.77 -3.13
CA VAL A 187 -0.09 8.64 -2.93
C VAL A 187 1.08 8.22 -3.81
N ASN A 188 1.28 6.90 -4.01
CA ASN A 188 2.38 6.36 -4.82
C ASN A 188 2.21 6.59 -6.33
N ALA A 189 0.97 6.71 -6.81
CA ALA A 189 0.69 7.04 -8.20
C ALA A 189 0.90 8.53 -8.46
N ASP A 190 1.51 8.89 -9.57
CA ASP A 190 1.65 10.28 -10.00
C ASP A 190 0.31 10.78 -10.55
N VAL A 191 -0.38 9.97 -11.35
CA VAL A 191 -1.71 10.27 -11.89
C VAL A 191 -2.69 9.17 -11.55
N VAL A 192 -3.89 9.57 -11.15
CA VAL A 192 -5.02 8.68 -10.86
C VAL A 192 -6.07 8.86 -11.93
N VAL A 193 -6.44 7.78 -12.60
CA VAL A 193 -7.49 7.76 -13.63
C VAL A 193 -8.67 6.97 -13.09
N MET A 194 -9.83 7.60 -12.99
CA MET A 194 -11.04 6.98 -12.46
C MET A 194 -12.15 6.97 -13.50
N ASP A 195 -12.96 5.93 -13.55
CA ASP A 195 -14.23 6.00 -14.27
C ASP A 195 -15.26 6.82 -13.48
N GLU A 196 -16.24 7.36 -14.16
CA GLU A 196 -17.29 8.19 -13.54
C GLU A 196 -18.08 7.40 -12.47
N VAL A 197 -18.32 6.12 -12.70
CA VAL A 197 -19.06 5.27 -11.78
C VAL A 197 -18.23 5.00 -10.51
N ALA A 198 -16.91 4.83 -10.63
CA ALA A 198 -16.03 4.69 -9.47
C ALA A 198 -15.99 5.96 -8.61
N VAL A 199 -15.98 7.15 -9.23
CA VAL A 199 -16.06 8.40 -8.48
C VAL A 199 -17.36 8.47 -7.67
N ASN A 200 -18.49 8.13 -8.26
CA ASN A 200 -19.78 8.12 -7.58
C ASN A 200 -19.82 7.10 -6.42
N LYS A 201 -19.30 5.87 -6.65
CA LYS A 201 -19.18 4.85 -5.60
C LYS A 201 -18.32 5.33 -4.42
N LEU A 202 -17.19 5.97 -4.71
CA LEU A 202 -16.33 6.53 -3.66
C LEU A 202 -17.02 7.66 -2.89
N GLU A 203 -17.82 8.48 -3.55
CA GLU A 203 -18.61 9.51 -2.89
C GLU A 203 -19.68 8.92 -1.96
N GLU A 204 -20.32 7.83 -2.34
CA GLU A 204 -21.31 7.14 -1.50
C GLU A 204 -20.66 6.52 -0.24
N VAL A 205 -19.51 5.87 -0.40
CA VAL A 205 -18.80 5.20 0.70
C VAL A 205 -18.20 6.21 1.68
N LEU A 206 -17.78 7.38 1.19
CA LEU A 206 -17.07 8.39 1.99
C LEU A 206 -18.00 9.49 2.55
N LYS A 207 -19.27 9.47 2.25
CA LYS A 207 -20.26 10.37 2.89
C LYS A 207 -20.40 10.02 4.37
#